data_c29580c2e14162aff27b6f234613deef
#
_entry.id   c29580c2e14162aff27b6f234613deef
#
_cell.length_a   1.000
_cell.length_b   1.000
_cell.length_c   1.000
_cell.angle_alpha   90.00
_cell.angle_beta   90.00
_cell.angle_gamma   90.00
#
_symmetry.space_group_name_H-M   'P 1'
#
loop_
_entity.id
_entity.type
_entity.pdbx_description
1 polymer ?
#
loop_
_entity_poly.entity_id
_entity_poly.type
_entity_poly.pdbx_seq_one_letter_code
_entity_poly.pdbx_strand_id
1 'polypeptide(L)'
;MARRKDSPQKAAMREMMRDYLKNNDISIKDGTDVNSIMRDMMSVLLEGALDEELDEELGYSKYDYRNKETDNNRNGHSNKTMHTSYGDMDIAIPRDRNGDYEPQLIRKYQNTVTQDMEEKILSMYAKGMTTGDIESHMRELYDIDISDSTISRITDKILPIVKEWQERPLEEVYAVVFMDAIHYHVRSEGRIVKRAVYIALGIDMNGKKDVLGMYVGENESAKFWHDNWATLSTYFKYPEAVRRLIYTTNAIEGFNRQLRKVTKSKTVFPSDDSLLKMLYLATMDITKKWTGHRQDWGQIHSQLEIYFEERLIGHNL
;
A
#
# COMPACT_ATOMS: atom_id res chain seq x y z
N MET A 1 -31.28 -21.35 18.07
CA MET A 1 -30.03 -21.79 17.41
C MET A 1 -29.05 -22.30 18.45
N ALA A 2 -28.54 -23.52 18.34
CA ALA A 2 -27.59 -24.07 19.30
C ALA A 2 -26.25 -23.36 19.20
N ARG A 3 -25.72 -22.89 20.32
CA ARG A 3 -24.41 -22.21 20.39
C ARG A 3 -23.33 -23.21 19.94
N ARG A 4 -22.51 -22.81 18.95
CA ARG A 4 -21.39 -23.62 18.45
C ARG A 4 -20.47 -23.96 19.63
N LYS A 5 -20.09 -25.22 19.83
CA LYS A 5 -19.17 -25.64 20.90
C LYS A 5 -17.81 -24.95 20.66
N ASP A 6 -17.29 -24.32 21.70
CA ASP A 6 -15.95 -23.71 21.64
C ASP A 6 -14.87 -24.80 21.48
N SER A 7 -13.77 -24.48 20.80
CA SER A 7 -12.59 -25.34 20.79
C SER A 7 -12.01 -25.44 22.21
N PRO A 8 -11.26 -26.51 22.56
CA PRO A 8 -10.64 -26.65 23.88
C PRO A 8 -9.76 -25.46 24.26
N GLN A 9 -9.00 -24.91 23.31
CA GLN A 9 -8.17 -23.73 23.48
C GLN A 9 -9.00 -22.50 23.82
N LYS A 10 -10.12 -22.28 23.09
CA LYS A 10 -11.00 -21.14 23.34
C LYS A 10 -11.74 -21.27 24.67
N ALA A 11 -12.04 -22.48 25.11
CA ALA A 11 -12.64 -22.73 26.40
C ALA A 11 -11.66 -22.38 27.55
N ALA A 12 -10.39 -22.81 27.44
CA ALA A 12 -9.35 -22.51 28.42
C ALA A 12 -9.07 -20.98 28.46
N MET A 13 -8.98 -20.33 27.33
CA MET A 13 -8.81 -18.87 27.23
C MET A 13 -9.98 -18.14 27.92
N ARG A 14 -11.22 -18.61 27.72
CA ARG A 14 -12.42 -18.02 28.34
C ARG A 14 -12.39 -18.15 29.87
N GLU A 15 -11.92 -19.26 30.39
CA GLU A 15 -11.79 -19.48 31.82
C GLU A 15 -10.75 -18.56 32.41
N MET A 16 -9.56 -18.52 31.82
CA MET A 16 -8.47 -17.61 32.21
C MET A 16 -8.91 -16.15 32.21
N MET A 17 -9.60 -15.70 31.16
CA MET A 17 -10.11 -14.33 31.07
C MET A 17 -11.16 -14.00 32.10
N ARG A 18 -12.05 -14.95 32.41
CA ARG A 18 -13.08 -14.79 33.45
C ARG A 18 -12.42 -14.59 34.82
N ASP A 19 -11.42 -15.41 35.14
CA ASP A 19 -10.69 -15.34 36.39
C ASP A 19 -9.88 -14.06 36.49
N TYR A 20 -9.23 -13.63 35.38
CA TYR A 20 -8.52 -12.36 35.32
C TYR A 20 -9.42 -11.15 35.62
N LEU A 21 -10.57 -11.05 34.93
CA LEU A 21 -11.54 -9.98 35.13
C LEU A 21 -12.10 -9.96 36.55
N LYS A 22 -12.39 -11.13 37.10
CA LYS A 22 -12.93 -11.26 38.45
C LYS A 22 -11.93 -10.91 39.54
N ASN A 23 -10.68 -11.36 39.40
CA ASN A 23 -9.65 -11.16 40.41
C ASN A 23 -9.13 -9.72 40.44
N ASN A 24 -9.27 -8.99 39.35
CA ASN A 24 -8.83 -7.59 39.23
C ASN A 24 -9.99 -6.59 39.30
N ASP A 25 -11.21 -7.05 39.58
CA ASP A 25 -12.43 -6.23 39.72
C ASP A 25 -12.70 -5.35 38.48
N ILE A 26 -12.34 -5.87 37.28
CA ILE A 26 -12.44 -5.16 36.01
C ILE A 26 -13.86 -5.28 35.45
N SER A 27 -14.53 -4.14 35.29
CA SER A 27 -15.87 -4.05 34.69
C SER A 27 -15.76 -3.47 33.28
N ILE A 28 -16.11 -4.27 32.28
CA ILE A 28 -16.14 -3.82 30.86
C ILE A 28 -17.47 -3.10 30.62
N LYS A 29 -17.40 -1.80 30.31
CA LYS A 29 -18.56 -0.94 30.04
C LYS A 29 -18.73 -0.63 28.54
N ASP A 30 -17.61 -0.44 27.87
CA ASP A 30 -17.60 -0.06 26.45
C ASP A 30 -16.40 -0.69 25.68
N GLY A 31 -16.24 -0.28 24.40
CA GLY A 31 -15.18 -0.77 23.54
C GLY A 31 -13.78 -0.29 23.94
N THR A 32 -13.70 0.82 24.68
CA THR A 32 -12.42 1.38 25.16
C THR A 32 -11.82 0.49 26.23
N ASP A 33 -12.66 0.00 27.16
CA ASP A 33 -12.23 -0.96 28.18
C ASP A 33 -11.73 -2.26 27.54
N VAL A 34 -12.40 -2.75 26.48
CA VAL A 34 -11.94 -3.92 25.72
C VAL A 34 -10.58 -3.65 25.06
N ASN A 35 -10.39 -2.49 24.44
CA ASN A 35 -9.13 -2.14 23.79
C ASN A 35 -7.97 -2.06 24.81
N SER A 36 -8.24 -1.52 26.01
CA SER A 36 -7.23 -1.48 27.08
C SER A 36 -6.79 -2.88 27.50
N ILE A 37 -7.74 -3.79 27.76
CA ILE A 37 -7.44 -5.17 28.12
C ILE A 37 -6.68 -5.88 27.00
N MET A 38 -7.05 -5.64 25.73
CA MET A 38 -6.36 -6.23 24.59
C MET A 38 -4.92 -5.73 24.47
N ARG A 39 -4.66 -4.46 24.76
CA ARG A 39 -3.29 -3.89 24.81
C ARG A 39 -2.45 -4.59 25.88
N ASP A 40 -2.97 -4.67 27.10
CA ASP A 40 -2.26 -5.29 28.23
C ASP A 40 -1.93 -6.75 27.95
N MET A 41 -2.91 -7.51 27.43
CA MET A 41 -2.69 -8.91 27.04
C MET A 41 -1.66 -9.06 25.93
N MET A 42 -1.69 -8.19 24.92
CA MET A 42 -0.77 -8.21 23.80
C MET A 42 0.65 -7.86 24.25
N SER A 43 0.80 -6.88 25.17
CA SER A 43 2.08 -6.54 25.78
C SER A 43 2.70 -7.74 26.49
N VAL A 44 1.95 -8.38 27.38
CA VAL A 44 2.43 -9.55 28.14
C VAL A 44 2.81 -10.71 27.21
N LEU A 45 2.03 -10.98 26.17
CA LEU A 45 2.34 -12.05 25.20
C LEU A 45 3.61 -11.75 24.42
N LEU A 46 3.79 -10.51 23.96
CA LEU A 46 4.97 -10.09 23.22
C LEU A 46 6.22 -10.07 24.07
N GLU A 47 6.13 -9.56 25.29
CA GLU A 47 7.24 -9.57 26.25
C GLU A 47 7.68 -11.00 26.59
N GLY A 48 6.73 -11.91 26.80
CA GLY A 48 7.02 -13.33 27.04
C GLY A 48 7.74 -13.97 25.84
N ALA A 49 7.25 -13.74 24.62
CA ALA A 49 7.86 -14.27 23.42
C ALA A 49 9.25 -13.69 23.15
N LEU A 50 9.49 -12.39 23.46
CA LEU A 50 10.81 -11.77 23.36
C LEU A 50 11.80 -12.31 24.41
N ASP A 51 11.32 -12.60 25.62
CA ASP A 51 12.13 -13.24 26.64
C ASP A 51 12.53 -14.67 26.24
N GLU A 52 11.61 -15.46 25.64
CA GLU A 52 11.90 -16.78 25.08
C GLU A 52 12.92 -16.70 23.94
N GLU A 53 12.77 -15.73 23.02
CA GLU A 53 13.71 -15.50 21.92
C GLU A 53 15.13 -15.19 22.43
N LEU A 54 15.23 -14.36 23.50
CA LEU A 54 16.53 -14.09 24.14
C LEU A 54 17.07 -15.33 24.88
N ASP A 55 16.22 -16.18 25.47
CA ASP A 55 16.62 -17.43 26.11
C ASP A 55 17.24 -18.37 25.08
N GLU A 56 16.62 -18.51 23.90
CA GLU A 56 17.16 -19.31 22.80
C GLU A 56 18.50 -18.78 22.27
N GLU A 57 18.61 -17.46 22.09
CA GLU A 57 19.85 -16.82 21.59
C GLU A 57 21.02 -16.98 22.58
N LEU A 58 20.75 -16.83 23.88
CA LEU A 58 21.78 -16.96 24.92
C LEU A 58 22.04 -18.41 25.34
N GLY A 59 21.18 -19.35 24.97
CA GLY A 59 21.28 -20.77 25.32
C GLY A 59 20.99 -21.07 26.80
N TYR A 60 20.40 -20.11 27.56
CA TYR A 60 19.99 -20.35 28.94
C TYR A 60 18.78 -19.50 29.33
N SER A 61 17.89 -20.05 30.16
CA SER A 61 16.71 -19.33 30.64
C SER A 61 17.01 -18.41 31.80
N LYS A 62 16.12 -17.44 32.05
CA LYS A 62 16.23 -16.50 33.18
C LYS A 62 16.35 -17.29 34.49
N TYR A 63 17.39 -16.99 35.30
CA TYR A 63 17.77 -17.67 36.54
C TYR A 63 18.46 -19.05 36.42
N ASP A 64 18.63 -19.61 35.23
CA ASP A 64 19.36 -20.87 35.02
C ASP A 64 20.85 -20.64 34.73
N TYR A 65 21.59 -20.17 35.73
CA TYR A 65 23.01 -19.91 35.62
C TYR A 65 23.87 -21.19 35.59
N ARG A 66 23.29 -22.36 35.87
CA ARG A 66 24.04 -23.62 35.94
C ARG A 66 24.31 -24.20 34.53
N ASN A 67 23.42 -23.93 33.62
CA ASN A 67 23.49 -24.42 32.24
C ASN A 67 24.00 -23.34 31.29
N LYS A 68 24.53 -22.24 31.82
CA LYS A 68 25.03 -21.14 31.00
C LYS A 68 26.37 -21.53 30.35
N GLU A 69 26.39 -21.64 29.01
CA GLU A 69 27.58 -21.94 28.20
C GLU A 69 28.16 -20.70 27.48
N THR A 70 27.53 -19.52 27.59
CA THR A 70 27.97 -18.28 26.95
C THR A 70 28.55 -17.27 27.95
N ASP A 71 29.49 -16.45 27.49
CA ASP A 71 30.02 -15.32 28.28
C ASP A 71 29.07 -14.10 28.30
N ASN A 72 28.07 -14.08 27.41
CA ASN A 72 27.07 -13.02 27.31
C ASN A 72 26.04 -13.14 28.42
N ASN A 73 25.51 -12.01 28.86
CA ASN A 73 24.53 -11.93 29.96
C ASN A 73 23.31 -11.12 29.55
N ARG A 74 22.17 -11.37 30.20
CA ARG A 74 21.01 -10.50 30.14
C ARG A 74 21.35 -9.14 30.74
N ASN A 75 20.87 -8.05 30.14
CA ASN A 75 21.14 -6.68 30.55
C ASN A 75 19.86 -5.83 30.71
N GLY A 76 18.87 -6.40 31.38
CA GLY A 76 17.59 -5.73 31.59
C GLY A 76 16.78 -5.54 30.32
N HIS A 77 15.90 -4.56 30.29
CA HIS A 77 14.97 -4.27 29.21
C HIS A 77 15.07 -2.80 28.77
N SER A 78 14.67 -2.51 27.56
CA SER A 78 14.44 -1.16 27.06
C SER A 78 12.97 -0.99 26.73
N ASN A 79 12.37 0.12 27.17
CA ASN A 79 10.99 0.42 26.85
C ASN A 79 10.87 0.92 25.40
N LYS A 80 9.84 0.45 24.72
CA LYS A 80 9.49 0.85 23.37
C LYS A 80 7.98 0.95 23.23
N THR A 81 7.50 2.09 22.76
CA THR A 81 6.08 2.26 22.44
C THR A 81 5.78 1.70 21.05
N MET A 82 4.80 0.82 20.98
CA MET A 82 4.32 0.21 19.75
C MET A 82 2.91 0.67 19.46
N HIS A 83 2.66 1.09 18.21
CA HIS A 83 1.34 1.47 17.74
C HIS A 83 0.55 0.23 17.30
N THR A 84 -0.64 0.04 17.86
CA THR A 84 -1.52 -1.09 17.56
C THR A 84 -2.91 -0.62 17.13
N SER A 85 -3.72 -1.53 16.57
CA SER A 85 -5.13 -1.22 16.29
C SER A 85 -5.99 -1.00 17.54
N TYR A 86 -5.43 -1.23 18.72
CA TYR A 86 -6.08 -1.03 20.03
C TYR A 86 -5.55 0.19 20.77
N GLY A 87 -4.65 0.97 20.17
CA GLY A 87 -3.97 2.12 20.75
C GLY A 87 -2.48 1.89 20.98
N ASP A 88 -1.82 2.88 21.57
CA ASP A 88 -0.40 2.80 21.90
C ASP A 88 -0.15 1.84 23.08
N MET A 89 0.90 1.05 22.94
CA MET A 89 1.26 0.00 23.89
C MET A 89 2.77 0.05 24.17
N ASP A 90 3.14 0.15 25.43
CA ASP A 90 4.52 0.06 25.85
C ASP A 90 4.94 -1.39 26.05
N ILE A 91 6.11 -1.74 25.51
CA ILE A 91 6.69 -3.08 25.58
C ILE A 91 8.11 -2.98 26.14
N ALA A 92 8.44 -3.87 27.07
CA ALA A 92 9.76 -4.04 27.61
C ALA A 92 10.56 -5.04 26.75
N ILE A 93 11.44 -4.54 25.88
CA ILE A 93 12.29 -5.35 25.01
C ILE A 93 13.54 -5.78 25.77
N PRO A 94 13.80 -7.10 25.93
CA PRO A 94 14.98 -7.58 26.63
C PRO A 94 16.25 -7.27 25.86
N ARG A 95 17.37 -7.14 26.58
CA ARG A 95 18.69 -6.85 26.02
C ARG A 95 19.73 -7.79 26.61
N ASP A 96 20.72 -8.08 25.80
CA ASP A 96 21.96 -8.73 26.21
C ASP A 96 23.03 -7.69 26.58
N ARG A 97 24.11 -8.13 27.21
CA ARG A 97 25.19 -7.25 27.69
C ARG A 97 26.11 -6.81 26.54
N ASN A 98 26.32 -7.66 25.58
CA ASN A 98 27.20 -7.39 24.43
C ASN A 98 26.53 -6.53 23.37
N GLY A 99 25.18 -6.52 23.30
CA GLY A 99 24.41 -5.82 22.30
C GLY A 99 24.32 -6.55 20.96
N ASP A 100 24.56 -7.86 20.97
CA ASP A 100 24.54 -8.74 19.79
C ASP A 100 23.12 -9.21 19.46
N TYR A 101 22.24 -9.24 20.47
CA TYR A 101 20.85 -9.67 20.31
C TYR A 101 20.02 -8.67 19.52
N GLU A 102 19.52 -9.10 18.38
CA GLU A 102 18.56 -8.36 17.55
C GLU A 102 17.21 -9.10 17.50
N PRO A 103 16.17 -8.62 18.21
CA PRO A 103 14.86 -9.27 18.20
C PRO A 103 14.30 -9.43 16.79
N GLN A 104 13.89 -10.65 16.44
CA GLN A 104 13.23 -10.93 15.16
C GLN A 104 11.74 -10.59 15.21
N LEU A 105 11.10 -10.80 16.37
CA LEU A 105 9.70 -10.53 16.60
C LEU A 105 9.37 -9.04 16.50
N ILE A 106 10.23 -8.17 17.02
CA ILE A 106 10.10 -6.70 16.98
C ILE A 106 11.42 -6.08 16.59
N ARG A 107 11.59 -5.74 15.34
CA ARG A 107 12.83 -5.16 14.82
C ARG A 107 13.12 -3.78 15.40
N LYS A 108 14.41 -3.39 15.43
CA LYS A 108 14.93 -2.17 16.07
C LYS A 108 14.16 -0.87 15.77
N TYR A 109 13.69 -0.68 14.54
CA TYR A 109 12.98 0.52 14.10
C TYR A 109 11.49 0.29 13.78
N GLN A 110 10.95 -0.86 14.15
CA GLN A 110 9.55 -1.19 13.95
C GLN A 110 8.73 -0.56 15.08
N ASN A 111 7.86 0.40 14.78
CA ASN A 111 6.99 1.07 15.75
C ASN A 111 5.53 0.61 15.64
N THR A 112 5.21 -0.34 14.75
CA THR A 112 3.86 -0.87 14.56
C THR A 112 3.89 -2.38 14.75
N VAL A 113 2.96 -2.89 15.54
CA VAL A 113 2.86 -4.34 15.81
C VAL A 113 2.22 -5.08 14.65
N THR A 114 1.38 -4.40 13.86
CA THR A 114 0.57 -5.06 12.84
C THR A 114 0.73 -4.40 11.47
N GLN A 115 0.98 -5.21 10.46
CA GLN A 115 0.91 -4.87 9.04
C GLN A 115 -0.43 -4.18 8.68
N ASP A 116 -1.51 -4.52 9.37
CA ASP A 116 -2.85 -3.94 9.25
C ASP A 116 -2.87 -2.42 9.45
N MET A 117 -2.02 -1.87 10.34
CA MET A 117 -1.93 -0.43 10.57
C MET A 117 -1.30 0.31 9.38
N GLU A 118 -0.20 -0.23 8.85
CA GLU A 118 0.45 0.34 7.65
C GLU A 118 -0.50 0.31 6.46
N GLU A 119 -1.24 -0.79 6.28
CA GLU A 119 -2.25 -0.93 5.23
C GLU A 119 -3.38 0.10 5.36
N LYS A 120 -3.84 0.39 6.59
CA LYS A 120 -4.83 1.45 6.84
C LYS A 120 -4.29 2.82 6.47
N ILE A 121 -3.06 3.15 6.87
CA ILE A 121 -2.39 4.41 6.52
C ILE A 121 -2.27 4.54 5.00
N LEU A 122 -1.79 3.50 4.32
CA LEU A 122 -1.67 3.48 2.87
C LEU A 122 -3.04 3.62 2.17
N SER A 123 -4.08 2.99 2.70
CA SER A 123 -5.45 3.11 2.19
C SER A 123 -6.00 4.55 2.32
N MET A 124 -5.76 5.21 3.46
CA MET A 124 -6.14 6.62 3.66
C MET A 124 -5.37 7.53 2.70
N TYR A 125 -4.07 7.31 2.55
CA TYR A 125 -3.23 8.06 1.61
C TYR A 125 -3.70 7.87 0.16
N ALA A 126 -4.05 6.64 -0.23
CA ALA A 126 -4.61 6.31 -1.55
C ALA A 126 -5.94 7.03 -1.84
N LYS A 127 -6.70 7.38 -0.81
CA LYS A 127 -7.96 8.16 -0.92
C LYS A 127 -7.74 9.67 -0.94
N GLY A 128 -6.49 10.13 -0.93
CA GLY A 128 -6.14 11.54 -1.08
C GLY A 128 -5.94 12.30 0.23
N MET A 129 -5.93 11.64 1.39
CA MET A 129 -5.62 12.30 2.66
C MET A 129 -4.17 12.76 2.71
N THR A 130 -3.92 13.91 3.32
CA THR A 130 -2.55 14.36 3.61
C THR A 130 -1.97 13.58 4.80
N THR A 131 -0.67 13.62 4.99
CA THR A 131 -0.02 13.00 6.15
C THR A 131 -0.55 13.58 7.47
N GLY A 132 -0.76 14.89 7.53
CA GLY A 132 -1.38 15.56 8.69
C GLY A 132 -2.86 15.19 8.91
N ASP A 133 -3.65 15.01 7.82
CA ASP A 133 -5.03 14.53 7.96
C ASP A 133 -5.05 13.09 8.50
N ILE A 134 -4.11 12.24 8.04
CA ILE A 134 -3.97 10.87 8.53
C ILE A 134 -3.56 10.86 10.00
N GLU A 135 -2.60 11.70 10.41
CA GLU A 135 -2.22 11.87 11.82
C GLU A 135 -3.43 12.20 12.69
N SER A 136 -4.21 13.23 12.30
CA SER A 136 -5.41 13.64 13.03
C SER A 136 -6.44 12.51 13.09
N HIS A 137 -6.65 11.82 11.97
CA HIS A 137 -7.62 10.73 11.87
C HIS A 137 -7.23 9.51 12.70
N MET A 138 -5.93 9.17 12.75
CA MET A 138 -5.40 8.09 13.57
C MET A 138 -5.57 8.39 15.06
N ARG A 139 -5.34 9.64 15.48
CA ARG A 139 -5.56 10.08 16.86
C ARG A 139 -7.04 10.04 17.24
N GLU A 140 -7.92 10.57 16.37
CA GLU A 140 -9.36 10.68 16.68
C GLU A 140 -10.09 9.34 16.72
N LEU A 141 -9.77 8.41 15.79
CA LEU A 141 -10.53 7.17 15.66
C LEU A 141 -9.87 5.96 16.33
N TYR A 142 -8.56 5.98 16.47
CA TYR A 142 -7.81 4.82 16.97
C TYR A 142 -7.05 5.11 18.26
N ASP A 143 -7.11 6.36 18.75
CA ASP A 143 -6.35 6.81 19.96
C ASP A 143 -4.84 6.48 19.82
N ILE A 144 -4.31 6.72 18.61
CA ILE A 144 -2.92 6.45 18.25
C ILE A 144 -2.22 7.76 17.92
N ASP A 145 -1.12 8.04 18.61
CA ASP A 145 -0.29 9.20 18.37
C ASP A 145 0.87 8.84 17.43
N ILE A 146 0.63 8.98 16.13
CA ILE A 146 1.62 8.72 15.09
C ILE A 146 2.01 10.02 14.39
N SER A 147 3.31 10.33 14.33
CA SER A 147 3.78 11.58 13.73
C SER A 147 3.68 11.59 12.20
N ASP A 148 3.51 12.79 11.61
CA ASP A 148 3.56 13.06 10.16
C ASP A 148 4.80 12.45 9.49
N SER A 149 5.95 12.53 10.15
CA SER A 149 7.21 11.94 9.67
C SER A 149 7.18 10.41 9.62
N THR A 150 6.51 9.75 10.58
CA THR A 150 6.34 8.29 10.58
C THR A 150 5.39 7.87 9.45
N ILE A 151 4.29 8.60 9.24
CA ILE A 151 3.37 8.37 8.13
C ILE A 151 4.09 8.55 6.80
N SER A 152 4.92 9.58 6.65
CA SER A 152 5.74 9.78 5.46
C SER A 152 6.65 8.58 5.20
N ARG A 153 7.34 8.09 6.22
CA ARG A 153 8.23 6.91 6.11
C ARG A 153 7.46 5.63 5.73
N ILE A 154 6.24 5.44 6.25
CA ILE A 154 5.38 4.31 5.87
C ILE A 154 5.01 4.42 4.39
N THR A 155 4.59 5.61 3.94
CA THR A 155 4.25 5.82 2.53
C THR A 155 5.45 5.73 1.60
N ASP A 156 6.66 6.04 2.07
CA ASP A 156 7.90 5.94 1.28
C ASP A 156 8.26 4.49 0.93
N LYS A 157 7.81 3.50 1.71
CA LYS A 157 7.95 2.08 1.38
C LYS A 157 7.32 1.69 0.04
N ILE A 158 6.43 2.52 -0.48
CA ILE A 158 5.77 2.32 -1.78
C ILE A 158 6.69 2.69 -2.97
N LEU A 159 7.67 3.56 -2.79
CA LEU A 159 8.53 4.02 -3.90
C LEU A 159 9.27 2.88 -4.64
N PRO A 160 9.89 1.90 -3.95
CA PRO A 160 10.50 0.75 -4.63
C PRO A 160 9.47 -0.05 -5.42
N ILE A 161 8.26 -0.25 -4.87
CA ILE A 161 7.17 -0.98 -5.52
C ILE A 161 6.68 -0.22 -6.76
N VAL A 162 6.59 1.11 -6.69
CA VAL A 162 6.24 1.95 -7.85
C VAL A 162 7.26 1.78 -8.95
N LYS A 163 8.56 1.79 -8.61
CA LYS A 163 9.64 1.62 -9.57
C LYS A 163 9.59 0.24 -10.23
N GLU A 164 9.43 -0.82 -9.46
CA GLU A 164 9.26 -2.18 -9.97
C GLU A 164 8.03 -2.27 -10.88
N TRP A 165 6.91 -1.65 -10.50
CA TRP A 165 5.71 -1.60 -11.33
C TRP A 165 5.93 -0.84 -12.64
N GLN A 166 6.69 0.25 -12.65
CA GLN A 166 7.03 1.01 -13.86
C GLN A 166 7.98 0.22 -14.79
N GLU A 167 8.86 -0.59 -14.22
CA GLU A 167 9.85 -1.40 -14.94
C GLU A 167 9.35 -2.81 -15.30
N ARG A 168 8.12 -3.17 -14.88
CA ARG A 168 7.56 -4.50 -15.13
C ARG A 168 7.47 -4.80 -16.62
N PRO A 169 7.64 -6.08 -17.04
CA PRO A 169 7.38 -6.49 -18.41
C PRO A 169 5.90 -6.20 -18.76
N LEU A 170 5.69 -5.65 -19.94
CA LEU A 170 4.36 -5.42 -20.52
C LEU A 170 4.04 -6.55 -21.50
N GLU A 171 2.77 -6.65 -21.91
CA GLU A 171 2.37 -7.55 -22.98
C GLU A 171 3.07 -7.17 -24.28
N GLU A 172 3.36 -8.15 -25.13
CA GLU A 172 4.06 -7.92 -26.39
C GLU A 172 3.25 -7.07 -27.37
N VAL A 173 1.92 -7.17 -27.31
CA VAL A 173 1.00 -6.46 -28.22
C VAL A 173 -0.16 -5.85 -27.44
N TYR A 174 -0.42 -4.59 -27.70
CA TYR A 174 -1.65 -3.90 -27.29
C TYR A 174 -2.42 -3.45 -28.52
N ALA A 175 -3.74 -3.69 -28.52
CA ALA A 175 -4.63 -3.28 -29.60
C ALA A 175 -4.65 -1.76 -29.79
N VAL A 176 -4.58 -1.01 -28.69
CA VAL A 176 -4.46 0.45 -28.68
C VAL A 176 -3.81 0.91 -27.40
N VAL A 177 -3.01 1.98 -27.50
CA VAL A 177 -2.43 2.70 -26.37
C VAL A 177 -2.89 4.15 -26.41
N PHE A 178 -3.49 4.61 -25.32
CA PHE A 178 -3.84 6.00 -25.08
C PHE A 178 -2.75 6.66 -24.26
N MET A 179 -2.35 7.85 -24.63
CA MET A 179 -1.42 8.68 -23.88
C MET A 179 -2.06 10.02 -23.57
N ASP A 180 -1.96 10.48 -22.33
CA ASP A 180 -2.45 11.78 -21.89
C ASP A 180 -1.57 12.33 -20.78
N ALA A 181 -1.67 13.63 -20.50
CA ALA A 181 -0.95 14.26 -19.41
C ALA A 181 -1.90 15.05 -18.49
N ILE A 182 -1.73 14.83 -17.19
CA ILE A 182 -2.42 15.61 -16.16
C ILE A 182 -1.39 16.51 -15.47
N HIS A 183 -1.76 17.76 -15.26
CA HIS A 183 -0.89 18.72 -14.60
C HIS A 183 -1.21 18.84 -13.11
N TYR A 184 -0.13 18.90 -12.32
CA TYR A 184 -0.18 19.09 -10.87
C TYR A 184 0.81 20.16 -10.43
N HIS A 185 0.57 20.75 -9.27
CA HIS A 185 1.52 21.65 -8.63
C HIS A 185 2.32 20.87 -7.58
N VAL A 186 3.64 21.02 -7.65
CA VAL A 186 4.58 20.33 -6.76
C VAL A 186 5.56 21.34 -6.20
N ARG A 187 5.95 21.18 -4.95
CA ARG A 187 7.03 21.99 -4.35
C ARG A 187 8.38 21.38 -4.75
N SER A 188 9.21 22.18 -5.41
CA SER A 188 10.57 21.84 -5.80
C SER A 188 11.48 23.01 -5.47
N GLU A 189 12.58 22.77 -4.74
CA GLU A 189 13.55 23.81 -4.36
C GLU A 189 12.93 25.06 -3.74
N GLY A 190 11.94 24.89 -2.87
CA GLY A 190 11.24 25.98 -2.19
C GLY A 190 10.23 26.75 -3.05
N ARG A 191 10.02 26.37 -4.32
CA ARG A 191 9.07 26.99 -5.25
C ARG A 191 7.96 26.00 -5.63
N ILE A 192 6.80 26.56 -5.99
CA ILE A 192 5.72 25.77 -6.55
C ILE A 192 5.89 25.74 -8.06
N VAL A 193 6.09 24.56 -8.62
CA VAL A 193 6.26 24.32 -10.05
C VAL A 193 5.10 23.48 -10.58
N LYS A 194 4.78 23.65 -11.86
CA LYS A 194 3.81 22.82 -12.56
C LYS A 194 4.52 21.59 -13.13
N ARG A 195 4.06 20.40 -12.77
CA ARG A 195 4.55 19.13 -13.30
C ARG A 195 3.49 18.50 -14.20
N ALA A 196 3.92 17.86 -15.27
CA ALA A 196 3.07 17.02 -16.10
C ALA A 196 3.24 15.58 -15.68
N VAL A 197 2.13 14.87 -15.44
CA VAL A 197 2.11 13.42 -15.23
C VAL A 197 1.64 12.78 -16.51
N TYR A 198 2.57 12.14 -17.23
CA TYR A 198 2.27 11.38 -18.44
C TYR A 198 1.73 10.01 -18.06
N ILE A 199 0.60 9.66 -18.63
CA ILE A 199 -0.11 8.42 -18.37
C ILE A 199 -0.26 7.66 -19.68
N ALA A 200 0.17 6.40 -19.69
CA ALA A 200 -0.07 5.47 -20.78
C ALA A 200 -1.06 4.39 -20.32
N LEU A 201 -2.17 4.24 -21.04
CA LEU A 201 -3.21 3.25 -20.81
C LEU A 201 -3.38 2.39 -22.05
N GLY A 202 -3.18 1.07 -21.94
CA GLY A 202 -3.35 0.10 -23.00
C GLY A 202 -4.69 -0.63 -22.94
N ILE A 203 -5.10 -1.15 -24.08
CA ILE A 203 -6.10 -2.20 -24.20
C ILE A 203 -5.40 -3.40 -24.83
N ASP A 204 -5.33 -4.51 -24.11
CA ASP A 204 -4.69 -5.73 -24.57
C ASP A 204 -5.51 -6.42 -25.71
N MET A 205 -4.97 -7.51 -26.26
CA MET A 205 -5.66 -8.29 -27.31
C MET A 205 -6.91 -9.02 -26.81
N ASN A 206 -7.13 -9.09 -25.49
CA ASN A 206 -8.35 -9.62 -24.87
C ASN A 206 -9.40 -8.53 -24.58
N GLY A 207 -9.13 -7.27 -24.92
CA GLY A 207 -10.02 -6.13 -24.68
C GLY A 207 -10.00 -5.61 -23.24
N LYS A 208 -9.03 -6.05 -22.43
CA LYS A 208 -8.84 -5.59 -21.04
C LYS A 208 -7.97 -4.35 -21.02
N LYS A 209 -8.26 -3.49 -20.04
CA LYS A 209 -7.49 -2.26 -19.83
C LYS A 209 -6.31 -2.53 -18.89
N ASP A 210 -5.16 -1.95 -19.20
CA ASP A 210 -4.00 -1.91 -18.33
C ASP A 210 -3.40 -0.50 -18.30
N VAL A 211 -2.89 -0.06 -17.13
CA VAL A 211 -2.14 1.18 -17.01
C VAL A 211 -0.67 0.85 -17.19
N LEU A 212 -0.13 1.15 -18.37
CA LEU A 212 1.22 0.76 -18.78
C LEU A 212 2.31 1.49 -18.00
N GLY A 213 2.05 2.75 -17.61
CA GLY A 213 2.96 3.52 -16.80
C GLY A 213 2.46 4.92 -16.51
N MET A 214 3.09 5.55 -15.50
CA MET A 214 2.92 6.94 -15.14
C MET A 214 4.28 7.56 -14.86
N TYR A 215 4.57 8.71 -15.46
CA TYR A 215 5.87 9.37 -15.35
C TYR A 215 5.67 10.85 -15.05
N VAL A 216 6.37 11.36 -14.05
CA VAL A 216 6.37 12.78 -13.70
C VAL A 216 7.45 13.50 -14.50
N GLY A 217 7.07 14.53 -15.26
CA GLY A 217 7.97 15.31 -16.11
C GLY A 217 7.78 16.83 -15.95
N GLU A 218 8.71 17.60 -16.51
CA GLU A 218 8.72 19.04 -16.30
C GLU A 218 7.67 19.80 -17.13
N ASN A 219 7.48 19.46 -18.42
CA ASN A 219 6.53 20.15 -19.30
C ASN A 219 6.05 19.26 -20.46
N GLU A 220 4.80 19.49 -20.88
CA GLU A 220 4.24 18.96 -22.12
C GLU A 220 4.73 19.81 -23.31
N SER A 221 5.33 19.16 -24.32
CA SER A 221 5.80 19.84 -25.53
C SER A 221 4.77 19.73 -26.67
N ALA A 222 4.14 20.84 -27.04
CA ALA A 222 3.24 20.92 -28.20
C ALA A 222 3.95 20.58 -29.53
N LYS A 223 5.26 20.67 -29.57
CA LYS A 223 6.10 20.40 -30.75
C LYS A 223 6.01 18.94 -31.19
N PHE A 224 5.85 18.01 -30.27
CA PHE A 224 5.72 16.58 -30.57
C PHE A 224 4.53 16.27 -31.50
N TRP A 225 3.39 16.91 -31.31
CA TRP A 225 2.17 16.71 -32.11
C TRP A 225 2.34 17.23 -33.52
N HIS A 226 2.99 18.36 -33.68
CA HIS A 226 3.22 18.99 -34.98
C HIS A 226 4.18 18.18 -35.85
N ASP A 227 5.27 17.70 -35.25
CA ASP A 227 6.32 16.97 -35.96
C ASP A 227 5.87 15.55 -36.40
N ASN A 228 4.83 14.99 -35.76
CA ASN A 228 4.34 13.65 -36.04
C ASN A 228 2.96 13.58 -36.74
N TRP A 229 2.45 14.71 -37.25
CA TRP A 229 1.11 14.80 -37.85
C TRP A 229 0.88 13.81 -39.00
N ALA A 230 1.87 13.59 -39.85
CA ALA A 230 1.78 12.67 -40.99
C ALA A 230 1.52 11.22 -40.54
N THR A 231 2.09 10.81 -39.41
CA THR A 231 1.88 9.48 -38.82
C THR A 231 0.52 9.39 -38.14
N LEU A 232 0.07 10.43 -37.46
CA LEU A 232 -1.23 10.50 -36.79
C LEU A 232 -2.41 10.50 -37.76
N SER A 233 -2.25 11.08 -38.96
CA SER A 233 -3.31 11.11 -39.99
C SER A 233 -3.65 9.75 -40.61
N THR A 234 -2.87 8.70 -40.35
CA THR A 234 -3.17 7.32 -40.76
C THR A 234 -4.46 6.76 -40.15
N TYR A 235 -4.95 7.37 -39.07
CA TYR A 235 -6.21 7.07 -38.41
C TYR A 235 -7.40 6.88 -39.39
N PHE A 236 -7.50 7.70 -40.45
CA PHE A 236 -8.62 7.66 -41.41
C PHE A 236 -8.63 6.41 -42.29
N LYS A 237 -7.57 5.63 -42.31
CA LYS A 237 -7.48 4.38 -43.10
C LYS A 237 -8.15 3.18 -42.42
N TYR A 238 -8.51 3.27 -41.14
CA TYR A 238 -9.08 2.15 -40.40
C TYR A 238 -10.62 2.07 -40.49
N PRO A 239 -11.21 0.86 -40.33
CA PRO A 239 -12.64 0.68 -40.26
C PRO A 239 -13.31 1.44 -39.13
N GLU A 240 -14.61 1.68 -39.26
CA GLU A 240 -15.35 2.47 -38.27
C GLU A 240 -15.24 1.91 -36.85
N ALA A 241 -15.29 0.58 -36.65
CA ALA A 241 -15.17 -0.04 -35.33
C ALA A 241 -13.78 0.20 -34.69
N VAL A 242 -12.71 0.10 -35.50
CA VAL A 242 -11.33 0.39 -35.06
C VAL A 242 -11.16 1.90 -34.82
N ARG A 243 -11.68 2.74 -35.73
CA ARG A 243 -11.67 4.21 -35.54
C ARG A 243 -12.42 4.60 -34.26
N ARG A 244 -13.57 3.97 -33.97
CA ARG A 244 -14.33 4.20 -32.74
C ARG A 244 -13.57 3.80 -31.48
N LEU A 245 -12.76 2.74 -31.54
CA LEU A 245 -11.87 2.36 -30.45
C LEU A 245 -10.83 3.46 -30.16
N ILE A 246 -10.19 3.98 -31.21
CA ILE A 246 -9.14 5.01 -31.13
C ILE A 246 -9.74 6.38 -30.76
N TYR A 247 -10.85 6.76 -31.40
CA TYR A 247 -11.49 8.08 -31.21
C TYR A 247 -12.10 8.27 -29.83
N THR A 248 -12.57 7.20 -29.21
CA THR A 248 -13.15 7.31 -27.86
C THR A 248 -12.05 7.33 -26.80
N THR A 249 -11.54 8.50 -26.49
CA THR A 249 -10.62 8.75 -25.37
C THR A 249 -11.26 8.52 -23.98
N ASN A 250 -12.53 8.08 -23.96
CA ASN A 250 -13.31 7.82 -22.75
C ASN A 250 -12.59 6.92 -21.73
N ALA A 251 -11.74 6.00 -22.19
CA ALA A 251 -10.98 5.12 -21.31
C ALA A 251 -9.99 5.90 -20.45
N ILE A 252 -9.14 6.71 -21.11
CA ILE A 252 -8.12 7.52 -20.41
C ILE A 252 -8.75 8.72 -19.72
N GLU A 253 -9.75 9.35 -20.30
CA GLU A 253 -10.48 10.46 -19.65
C GLU A 253 -11.20 10.00 -18.39
N GLY A 254 -11.85 8.83 -18.42
CA GLY A 254 -12.49 8.21 -17.27
C GLY A 254 -11.50 7.87 -16.16
N PHE A 255 -10.33 7.37 -16.53
CA PHE A 255 -9.23 7.12 -15.60
C PHE A 255 -8.69 8.42 -15.00
N ASN A 256 -8.38 9.41 -15.82
CA ASN A 256 -7.91 10.73 -15.39
C ASN A 256 -8.90 11.44 -14.47
N ARG A 257 -10.20 11.30 -14.72
CA ARG A 257 -11.26 11.83 -13.85
C ARG A 257 -11.22 11.20 -12.46
N GLN A 258 -10.96 9.89 -12.37
CA GLN A 258 -10.85 9.19 -11.09
C GLN A 258 -9.58 9.63 -10.34
N LEU A 259 -8.44 9.77 -11.01
CA LEU A 259 -7.22 10.31 -10.41
C LEU A 259 -7.44 11.74 -9.88
N ARG A 260 -8.05 12.62 -10.68
CA ARG A 260 -8.39 13.99 -10.24
C ARG A 260 -9.33 14.02 -9.04
N LYS A 261 -10.25 13.07 -8.92
CA LYS A 261 -11.14 12.96 -7.77
C LYS A 261 -10.36 12.69 -6.48
N VAL A 262 -9.37 11.80 -6.52
CA VAL A 262 -8.51 11.49 -5.37
C VAL A 262 -7.59 12.66 -5.01
N THR A 263 -7.05 13.34 -6.01
CA THR A 263 -6.07 14.44 -5.81
C THR A 263 -6.73 15.79 -5.58
N LYS A 264 -8.06 15.90 -5.64
CA LYS A 264 -8.81 17.17 -5.55
C LYS A 264 -8.55 17.93 -4.24
N SER A 265 -8.34 17.24 -3.14
CA SER A 265 -8.06 17.81 -1.83
C SER A 265 -6.66 18.43 -1.72
N LYS A 266 -5.73 18.06 -2.62
CA LYS A 266 -4.35 18.52 -2.61
C LYS A 266 -4.10 19.53 -3.73
N THR A 267 -3.96 20.79 -3.36
CA THR A 267 -3.63 21.86 -4.30
C THR A 267 -2.16 21.85 -4.70
N VAL A 268 -1.25 21.46 -3.79
CA VAL A 268 0.20 21.37 -3.99
C VAL A 268 0.74 20.12 -3.32
N PHE A 269 1.55 19.34 -4.02
CA PHE A 269 2.25 18.20 -3.48
C PHE A 269 3.61 18.59 -2.91
N PRO A 270 4.06 17.98 -1.77
CA PRO A 270 5.35 18.29 -1.16
C PRO A 270 6.55 17.97 -2.05
N SER A 271 6.46 16.92 -2.87
CA SER A 271 7.51 16.46 -3.80
C SER A 271 6.93 15.67 -4.96
N ASP A 272 7.74 15.44 -6.01
CA ASP A 272 7.40 14.56 -7.14
C ASP A 272 7.12 13.13 -6.66
N ASP A 273 7.88 12.63 -5.67
CA ASP A 273 7.67 11.31 -5.06
C ASP A 273 6.32 11.22 -4.34
N SER A 274 5.94 12.26 -3.59
CA SER A 274 4.63 12.31 -2.92
C SER A 274 3.47 12.26 -3.91
N LEU A 275 3.61 12.94 -5.05
CA LEU A 275 2.65 12.89 -6.14
C LEU A 275 2.60 11.47 -6.74
N LEU A 276 3.75 10.90 -7.07
CA LEU A 276 3.85 9.59 -7.72
C LEU A 276 3.29 8.47 -6.82
N LYS A 277 3.62 8.46 -5.52
CA LYS A 277 3.07 7.50 -4.54
C LYS A 277 1.55 7.52 -4.50
N MET A 278 0.97 8.73 -4.41
CA MET A 278 -0.48 8.88 -4.34
C MET A 278 -1.15 8.41 -5.62
N LEU A 279 -0.63 8.79 -6.77
CA LEU A 279 -1.18 8.38 -8.07
C LEU A 279 -1.08 6.87 -8.29
N TYR A 280 0.04 6.25 -7.88
CA TYR A 280 0.19 4.80 -7.93
C TYR A 280 -0.86 4.08 -7.09
N LEU A 281 -1.00 4.45 -5.82
CA LEU A 281 -1.98 3.83 -4.93
C LEU A 281 -3.42 4.03 -5.43
N ALA A 282 -3.74 5.23 -5.92
CA ALA A 282 -5.03 5.50 -6.54
C ALA A 282 -5.25 4.65 -7.79
N THR A 283 -4.22 4.43 -8.61
CA THR A 283 -4.25 3.55 -9.79
C THR A 283 -4.56 2.12 -9.38
N MET A 284 -3.89 1.59 -8.37
CA MET A 284 -4.16 0.24 -7.87
C MET A 284 -5.61 0.08 -7.40
N ASP A 285 -6.19 1.06 -6.74
CA ASP A 285 -7.60 1.02 -6.31
C ASP A 285 -8.59 1.15 -7.47
N ILE A 286 -8.25 1.92 -8.49
CA ILE A 286 -9.07 2.09 -9.69
C ILE A 286 -9.06 0.80 -10.52
N THR A 287 -7.89 0.23 -10.76
CA THR A 287 -7.70 -0.94 -11.64
C THR A 287 -8.31 -2.22 -11.04
N LYS A 288 -8.37 -2.36 -9.71
CA LYS A 288 -9.10 -3.46 -9.04
C LYS A 288 -10.56 -3.59 -9.50
N LYS A 289 -11.16 -2.50 -9.98
CA LYS A 289 -12.57 -2.47 -10.46
C LYS A 289 -12.71 -2.80 -11.94
N TRP A 290 -11.61 -2.98 -12.67
CA TRP A 290 -11.62 -3.31 -14.08
C TRP A 290 -11.70 -4.82 -14.27
N THR A 291 -12.90 -5.37 -14.11
CA THR A 291 -13.15 -6.82 -14.16
C THR A 291 -13.71 -7.31 -15.50
N GLY A 292 -14.03 -6.40 -16.41
CA GLY A 292 -14.66 -6.71 -17.69
C GLY A 292 -13.82 -6.32 -18.89
N HIS A 293 -14.19 -6.89 -20.04
CA HIS A 293 -13.72 -6.50 -21.37
C HIS A 293 -14.77 -5.61 -22.07
N ARG A 294 -14.37 -4.96 -23.16
CA ARG A 294 -15.26 -4.12 -23.97
C ARG A 294 -16.35 -4.97 -24.63
N GLN A 295 -17.59 -4.50 -24.64
CA GLN A 295 -18.75 -5.26 -25.16
C GLN A 295 -18.62 -5.67 -26.63
N ASP A 296 -18.05 -4.82 -27.50
CA ASP A 296 -17.92 -5.07 -28.95
C ASP A 296 -16.55 -5.70 -29.31
N TRP A 297 -15.86 -6.31 -28.33
CA TRP A 297 -14.47 -6.71 -28.51
C TRP A 297 -14.25 -7.75 -29.61
N GLY A 298 -15.12 -8.76 -29.74
CA GLY A 298 -14.99 -9.78 -30.76
C GLY A 298 -14.99 -9.21 -32.18
N GLN A 299 -15.86 -8.22 -32.47
CA GLN A 299 -15.90 -7.54 -33.74
C GLN A 299 -14.66 -6.69 -34.01
N ILE A 300 -14.17 -5.98 -32.97
CA ILE A 300 -12.96 -5.16 -33.06
C ILE A 300 -11.75 -6.05 -33.29
N HIS A 301 -11.62 -7.15 -32.56
CA HIS A 301 -10.51 -8.10 -32.63
C HIS A 301 -10.41 -8.68 -34.06
N SER A 302 -11.51 -9.20 -34.63
CA SER A 302 -11.51 -9.74 -35.98
C SER A 302 -11.12 -8.71 -37.05
N GLN A 303 -11.47 -7.46 -36.86
CA GLN A 303 -11.03 -6.39 -37.77
C GLN A 303 -9.54 -6.03 -37.58
N LEU A 304 -9.02 -6.05 -36.36
CA LEU A 304 -7.59 -5.86 -36.09
C LEU A 304 -6.77 -6.99 -36.73
N GLU A 305 -7.22 -8.24 -36.63
CA GLU A 305 -6.56 -9.39 -37.28
C GLU A 305 -6.46 -9.21 -38.79
N ILE A 306 -7.52 -8.75 -39.45
CA ILE A 306 -7.51 -8.51 -40.91
C ILE A 306 -6.55 -7.37 -41.30
N TYR A 307 -6.51 -6.26 -40.50
CA TYR A 307 -5.73 -5.09 -40.86
C TYR A 307 -4.26 -5.16 -40.43
N PHE A 308 -3.94 -5.99 -39.45
CA PHE A 308 -2.61 -6.14 -38.85
C PHE A 308 -2.11 -7.59 -38.88
N GLU A 309 -2.61 -8.40 -39.80
CA GLU A 309 -2.27 -9.82 -39.94
C GLU A 309 -0.77 -10.07 -39.85
N GLU A 310 0.07 -9.31 -40.57
CA GLU A 310 1.53 -9.45 -40.55
C GLU A 310 2.17 -9.18 -39.18
N ARG A 311 1.51 -8.38 -38.31
CA ARG A 311 2.01 -8.06 -36.96
C ARG A 311 1.49 -9.01 -35.89
N LEU A 312 0.41 -9.71 -36.17
CA LEU A 312 -0.25 -10.64 -35.27
C LEU A 312 0.11 -12.11 -35.56
N ILE A 313 0.65 -12.39 -36.75
CA ILE A 313 1.18 -13.72 -37.13
C ILE A 313 2.42 -14.01 -36.24
N GLY A 314 2.28 -14.87 -35.27
CA GLY A 314 3.31 -15.24 -34.29
C GLY A 314 2.88 -15.00 -32.84
N HIS A 315 1.80 -14.27 -32.61
CA HIS A 315 1.23 -14.00 -31.29
C HIS A 315 -0.13 -14.72 -31.08
N ASN A 316 -0.44 -15.72 -31.90
CA ASN A 316 -1.61 -16.59 -31.69
C ASN A 316 -1.37 -17.43 -30.41
N LEU A 317 -2.04 -17.02 -29.36
CA LEU A 317 -2.22 -17.78 -28.13
C LEU A 317 -3.23 -18.92 -28.31
#